data_79444a826b5dba5fc9ebe94ee944294c
#
_entry.id   79444a826b5dba5fc9ebe94ee944294c
#
_cell.length_a   1.000
_cell.length_b   1.000
_cell.length_c   1.000
_cell.angle_alpha   90.00
_cell.angle_beta   90.00
_cell.angle_gamma   90.00
#
_symmetry.space_group_name_H-M   'P 1'
#
loop_
_entity.id
_entity.type
_entity.pdbx_description
1 polymer ?
#
loop_
_entity_poly.entity_id
_entity_poly.type
_entity_poly.pdbx_seq_one_letter_code
_entity_poly.pdbx_strand_id
1 'polypeptide(L)'
;MKKLLLLTALVSVISVSANAAEKLLVAATPIPHAEILELIKPTLAKEGVDLQIKVFTDYVQPNVQVAEKRLDANYFQTLPYLENFNKGKGTNLVTVVGVHVEPFGGYSRKYKSLAELPDGATVAIPNEGSNSGRALLLLQKAGLLKLKDPNNALATPKDIAENPKNLKFKELESALLPRVLDQVDLDLINTNYALEAKLNPAKDALVLEDRDSPYVNYLVARPDNKDSDALKKLSAALTSPEVKAFIEKKYAGAVVPAF
;
A
#
# COMPACT_ATOMS: atom_id res chain seq x y z
N MET A 1 -52.77 -61.71 -28.96
CA MET A 1 -51.73 -61.49 -27.94
C MET A 1 -50.84 -60.36 -28.44
N LYS A 2 -51.09 -59.14 -27.96
CA LYS A 2 -50.30 -57.94 -28.35
C LYS A 2 -49.25 -57.68 -27.24
N LYS A 3 -47.98 -57.81 -27.57
CA LYS A 3 -46.84 -57.47 -26.66
C LYS A 3 -46.61 -55.97 -26.69
N LEU A 4 -46.84 -55.32 -25.60
CA LEU A 4 -46.53 -53.87 -25.37
C LEU A 4 -45.07 -53.76 -24.94
N LEU A 5 -44.21 -53.17 -25.78
CA LEU A 5 -42.83 -52.83 -25.41
C LEU A 5 -42.84 -51.46 -24.71
N LEU A 6 -42.52 -51.45 -23.41
CA LEU A 6 -42.23 -50.24 -22.69
C LEU A 6 -40.78 -49.81 -22.99
N LEU A 7 -40.61 -48.67 -23.64
CA LEU A 7 -39.34 -48.00 -23.85
C LEU A 7 -39.10 -47.06 -22.67
N THR A 8 -38.24 -47.46 -21.73
CA THR A 8 -37.81 -46.62 -20.61
C THR A 8 -36.71 -45.68 -21.09
N ALA A 9 -37.04 -44.40 -21.31
CA ALA A 9 -36.05 -43.36 -21.61
C ALA A 9 -35.32 -42.97 -20.31
N LEU A 10 -34.01 -43.31 -20.26
CA LEU A 10 -33.13 -42.90 -19.20
C LEU A 10 -32.70 -41.43 -19.41
N VAL A 11 -33.34 -40.49 -18.72
CA VAL A 11 -32.94 -39.09 -18.73
C VAL A 11 -31.74 -38.92 -17.80
N SER A 12 -30.55 -38.85 -18.36
CA SER A 12 -29.34 -38.50 -17.63
C SER A 12 -29.37 -37.01 -17.24
N VAL A 13 -29.69 -36.74 -15.98
CA VAL A 13 -29.58 -35.39 -15.41
C VAL A 13 -28.10 -35.10 -15.22
N ILE A 14 -27.49 -34.35 -16.11
CA ILE A 14 -26.15 -33.79 -15.91
C ILE A 14 -26.27 -32.71 -14.83
N SER A 15 -25.96 -33.08 -13.60
CA SER A 15 -25.78 -32.12 -12.50
C SER A 15 -24.56 -31.24 -12.78
N VAL A 16 -24.78 -30.07 -13.33
CA VAL A 16 -23.76 -29.02 -13.35
C VAL A 16 -23.61 -28.57 -11.91
N SER A 17 -22.57 -29.07 -11.22
CA SER A 17 -22.16 -28.53 -9.93
C SER A 17 -21.73 -27.09 -10.18
N ALA A 18 -22.57 -26.12 -9.85
CA ALA A 18 -22.15 -24.73 -9.73
C ALA A 18 -21.13 -24.71 -8.59
N ASN A 19 -19.84 -24.66 -8.94
CA ASN A 19 -18.80 -24.39 -7.94
C ASN A 19 -19.12 -23.03 -7.33
N ALA A 20 -19.41 -22.99 -6.02
CA ALA A 20 -19.54 -21.73 -5.30
C ALA A 20 -18.21 -20.97 -5.43
N ALA A 21 -18.31 -19.67 -5.70
CA ALA A 21 -17.11 -18.83 -5.82
C ALA A 21 -16.26 -18.90 -4.54
N GLU A 22 -14.95 -19.06 -4.71
CA GLU A 22 -14.01 -19.09 -3.60
C GLU A 22 -13.93 -17.70 -2.97
N LYS A 23 -14.25 -17.61 -1.68
CA LYS A 23 -14.19 -16.35 -0.94
C LYS A 23 -12.75 -15.98 -0.62
N LEU A 24 -12.34 -14.76 -0.97
CA LEU A 24 -11.02 -14.21 -0.71
C LEU A 24 -11.14 -12.87 0.04
N LEU A 25 -10.67 -12.84 1.28
CA LEU A 25 -10.73 -11.67 2.14
C LEU A 25 -9.40 -10.92 2.11
N VAL A 26 -9.42 -9.67 1.63
CA VAL A 26 -8.21 -8.85 1.48
C VAL A 26 -8.36 -7.54 2.23
N ALA A 27 -7.37 -7.25 3.11
CA ALA A 27 -7.25 -5.95 3.77
C ALA A 27 -6.60 -4.94 2.83
N ALA A 28 -7.05 -3.69 2.85
CA ALA A 28 -6.45 -2.60 2.10
C ALA A 28 -6.67 -1.25 2.80
N THR A 29 -5.81 -0.26 2.53
CA THR A 29 -6.11 1.14 2.81
C THR A 29 -7.01 1.73 1.71
N PRO A 30 -7.74 2.84 1.97
CA PRO A 30 -8.78 3.32 1.04
C PRO A 30 -8.25 3.62 -0.36
N ILE A 31 -7.24 4.50 -0.48
CA ILE A 31 -6.69 5.03 -1.73
C ILE A 31 -5.17 4.81 -1.75
N PRO A 32 -4.59 4.28 -2.81
CA PRO A 32 -5.20 3.77 -4.05
C PRO A 32 -5.65 2.30 -3.93
N HIS A 33 -5.30 1.60 -2.86
CA HIS A 33 -5.31 0.16 -2.72
C HIS A 33 -6.71 -0.47 -2.87
N ALA A 34 -7.70 -0.03 -2.05
CA ALA A 34 -9.05 -0.55 -2.15
C ALA A 34 -9.71 -0.17 -3.49
N GLU A 35 -9.42 1.02 -4.04
CA GLU A 35 -9.93 1.43 -5.34
C GLU A 35 -9.44 0.52 -6.48
N ILE A 36 -8.16 0.10 -6.44
CA ILE A 36 -7.61 -0.85 -7.42
C ILE A 36 -8.24 -2.23 -7.25
N LEU A 37 -8.45 -2.69 -6.01
CA LEU A 37 -9.13 -3.97 -5.73
C LEU A 37 -10.58 -3.95 -6.20
N GLU A 38 -11.32 -2.86 -6.00
CA GLU A 38 -12.71 -2.72 -6.46
C GLU A 38 -12.79 -2.74 -8.00
N LEU A 39 -11.81 -2.17 -8.71
CA LEU A 39 -11.74 -2.23 -10.17
C LEU A 39 -11.74 -3.67 -10.70
N ILE A 40 -10.93 -4.54 -10.10
CA ILE A 40 -10.71 -5.91 -10.59
C ILE A 40 -11.73 -6.93 -10.03
N LYS A 41 -12.54 -6.54 -9.07
CA LYS A 41 -13.53 -7.41 -8.44
C LYS A 41 -14.48 -8.10 -9.43
N PRO A 42 -15.03 -7.41 -10.47
CA PRO A 42 -15.88 -8.05 -11.47
C PRO A 42 -15.13 -9.10 -12.32
N THR A 43 -13.85 -8.88 -12.60
CA THR A 43 -13.00 -9.81 -13.34
C THR A 43 -12.76 -11.07 -12.51
N LEU A 44 -12.41 -10.94 -11.25
CA LEU A 44 -12.23 -12.06 -10.34
C LEU A 44 -13.52 -12.87 -10.12
N ALA A 45 -14.67 -12.20 -10.05
CA ALA A 45 -15.97 -12.89 -9.94
C ALA A 45 -16.25 -13.82 -11.13
N LYS A 46 -15.89 -13.42 -12.36
CA LYS A 46 -15.99 -14.26 -13.56
C LYS A 46 -15.05 -15.47 -13.52
N GLU A 47 -13.96 -15.36 -12.78
CA GLU A 47 -12.97 -16.43 -12.57
C GLU A 47 -13.29 -17.31 -11.34
N GLY A 48 -14.46 -17.10 -10.72
CA GLY A 48 -14.92 -17.89 -9.58
C GLY A 48 -14.31 -17.46 -8.24
N VAL A 49 -13.80 -16.23 -8.12
CA VAL A 49 -13.30 -15.66 -6.87
C VAL A 49 -14.23 -14.55 -6.38
N ASP A 50 -14.80 -14.71 -5.17
CA ASP A 50 -15.58 -13.68 -4.47
C ASP A 50 -14.65 -12.83 -3.62
N LEU A 51 -14.10 -11.74 -4.20
CA LEU A 51 -13.21 -10.82 -3.52
C LEU A 51 -13.98 -9.96 -2.50
N GLN A 52 -13.62 -10.08 -1.23
CA GLN A 52 -14.17 -9.31 -0.11
C GLN A 52 -13.09 -8.36 0.42
N ILE A 53 -13.28 -7.06 0.21
CA ILE A 53 -12.32 -6.03 0.61
C ILE A 53 -12.66 -5.52 2.00
N LYS A 54 -11.67 -5.51 2.91
CA LYS A 54 -11.76 -4.96 4.26
C LYS A 54 -10.85 -3.74 4.35
N VAL A 55 -11.46 -2.55 4.44
CA VAL A 55 -10.73 -1.28 4.47
C VAL A 55 -10.30 -0.95 5.89
N PHE A 56 -9.03 -0.56 6.04
CA PHE A 56 -8.41 -0.10 7.27
C PHE A 56 -7.78 1.27 7.04
N THR A 57 -7.78 2.10 8.09
CA THR A 57 -7.21 3.47 8.04
C THR A 57 -5.87 3.57 8.75
N ASP A 58 -5.31 2.45 9.22
CA ASP A 58 -4.00 2.33 9.85
C ASP A 58 -3.15 1.26 9.15
N TYR A 59 -1.86 1.21 9.48
CA TYR A 59 -0.91 0.27 8.88
C TYR A 59 -0.64 -0.99 9.72
N VAL A 60 -1.18 -1.07 10.95
CA VAL A 60 -0.93 -2.19 11.87
C VAL A 60 -1.92 -3.31 11.66
N GLN A 61 -3.22 -2.97 11.64
CA GLN A 61 -4.30 -3.94 11.59
C GLN A 61 -4.28 -4.83 10.35
N PRO A 62 -4.00 -4.36 9.12
CA PRO A 62 -3.98 -5.24 7.96
C PRO A 62 -3.03 -6.44 8.10
N ASN A 63 -1.83 -6.23 8.67
CA ASN A 63 -0.88 -7.32 8.90
C ASN A 63 -1.31 -8.23 10.06
N VAL A 64 -1.83 -7.67 11.15
CA VAL A 64 -2.33 -8.45 12.29
C VAL A 64 -3.44 -9.39 11.85
N GLN A 65 -4.42 -8.90 11.10
CA GLN A 65 -5.56 -9.69 10.63
C GLN A 65 -5.14 -10.85 9.71
N VAL A 66 -4.13 -10.62 8.85
CA VAL A 66 -3.59 -11.68 7.98
C VAL A 66 -2.76 -12.68 8.77
N ALA A 67 -1.89 -12.23 9.68
CA ALA A 67 -1.07 -13.10 10.51
C ALA A 67 -1.93 -14.01 11.42
N GLU A 68 -3.04 -13.49 11.94
CA GLU A 68 -3.99 -14.22 12.77
C GLU A 68 -5.01 -15.08 11.96
N LYS A 69 -4.85 -15.18 10.64
CA LYS A 69 -5.71 -15.96 9.73
C LYS A 69 -7.17 -15.49 9.68
N ARG A 70 -7.46 -14.25 10.08
CA ARG A 70 -8.80 -13.65 9.96
C ARG A 70 -9.07 -13.15 8.55
N LEU A 71 -8.02 -12.75 7.83
CA LEU A 71 -8.03 -12.37 6.43
C LEU A 71 -6.98 -13.18 5.68
N ASP A 72 -7.12 -13.27 4.35
CA ASP A 72 -6.26 -14.11 3.52
C ASP A 72 -5.00 -13.37 3.07
N ALA A 73 -5.14 -12.10 2.75
CA ALA A 73 -4.05 -11.25 2.27
C ALA A 73 -4.27 -9.78 2.65
N ASN A 74 -3.26 -8.96 2.41
CA ASN A 74 -3.40 -7.52 2.43
C ASN A 74 -2.65 -6.85 1.27
N TYR A 75 -3.08 -5.63 0.94
CA TYR A 75 -2.48 -4.80 -0.08
C TYR A 75 -2.49 -3.36 0.41
N PHE A 76 -1.33 -2.87 0.91
CA PHE A 76 -1.21 -1.52 1.48
C PHE A 76 0.22 -1.08 1.77
N GLN A 77 1.23 -1.97 1.63
CA GLN A 77 2.54 -1.81 2.24
C GLN A 77 3.70 -2.06 1.30
N THR A 78 4.86 -1.50 1.66
CA THR A 78 6.14 -1.73 1.01
C THR A 78 6.93 -2.86 1.66
N LEU A 79 7.90 -3.43 0.96
CA LEU A 79 8.75 -4.50 1.52
C LEU A 79 9.50 -4.05 2.80
N PRO A 80 10.14 -2.87 2.89
CA PRO A 80 10.79 -2.46 4.13
C PRO A 80 9.84 -2.33 5.33
N TYR A 81 8.59 -1.91 5.08
CA TYR A 81 7.57 -1.88 6.12
C TYR A 81 7.21 -3.29 6.60
N LEU A 82 6.97 -4.22 5.68
CA LEU A 82 6.66 -5.62 5.99
C LEU A 82 7.78 -6.28 6.80
N GLU A 83 9.04 -6.12 6.39
CA GLU A 83 10.20 -6.69 7.09
C GLU A 83 10.32 -6.15 8.52
N ASN A 84 10.15 -4.83 8.68
CA ASN A 84 10.16 -4.19 9.99
C ASN A 84 9.00 -4.67 10.88
N PHE A 85 7.81 -4.81 10.32
CA PHE A 85 6.64 -5.36 11.01
C PHE A 85 6.88 -6.81 11.45
N ASN A 86 7.32 -7.67 10.53
CA ASN A 86 7.61 -9.08 10.82
C ASN A 86 8.62 -9.22 11.96
N LYS A 87 9.72 -8.46 11.89
CA LYS A 87 10.75 -8.45 12.94
C LYS A 87 10.19 -7.98 14.28
N GLY A 88 9.41 -6.91 14.28
CA GLY A 88 8.85 -6.30 15.50
C GLY A 88 7.74 -7.11 16.16
N LYS A 89 6.98 -7.87 15.37
CA LYS A 89 5.81 -8.66 15.83
C LYS A 89 6.04 -10.17 15.87
N GLY A 90 7.21 -10.64 15.40
CA GLY A 90 7.49 -12.08 15.32
C GLY A 90 6.60 -12.82 14.31
N THR A 91 6.17 -12.13 13.25
CA THR A 91 5.38 -12.69 12.15
C THR A 91 6.28 -13.07 10.97
N ASN A 92 5.70 -13.78 9.98
CA ASN A 92 6.44 -14.27 8.81
C ASN A 92 5.66 -14.04 7.50
N LEU A 93 4.90 -12.95 7.41
CA LEU A 93 4.17 -12.62 6.20
C LEU A 93 5.14 -12.39 5.03
N VAL A 94 4.70 -12.71 3.82
CA VAL A 94 5.53 -12.68 2.61
C VAL A 94 4.87 -11.89 1.50
N THR A 95 5.69 -11.26 0.65
CA THR A 95 5.24 -10.62 -0.58
C THR A 95 4.79 -11.67 -1.60
N VAL A 96 3.72 -11.36 -2.34
CA VAL A 96 3.18 -12.19 -3.43
C VAL A 96 3.49 -11.55 -4.77
N VAL A 97 3.09 -10.29 -4.97
CA VAL A 97 3.34 -9.53 -6.20
C VAL A 97 3.46 -8.04 -5.92
N GLY A 98 4.40 -7.37 -6.61
CA GLY A 98 4.53 -5.92 -6.59
C GLY A 98 3.54 -5.28 -7.57
N VAL A 99 2.90 -4.19 -7.17
CA VAL A 99 1.82 -3.59 -7.97
C VAL A 99 2.11 -2.16 -8.38
N HIS A 100 2.51 -1.28 -7.44
CA HIS A 100 2.74 0.11 -7.75
C HIS A 100 3.74 0.76 -6.78
N VAL A 101 4.22 1.93 -7.17
CA VAL A 101 5.02 2.83 -6.32
C VAL A 101 4.20 4.05 -5.97
N GLU A 102 4.32 4.50 -4.74
CA GLU A 102 3.78 5.77 -4.24
C GLU A 102 4.95 6.68 -3.84
N PRO A 103 5.38 7.63 -4.69
CA PRO A 103 6.42 8.59 -4.33
C PRO A 103 6.06 9.33 -3.03
N PHE A 104 6.91 9.23 -2.03
CA PHE A 104 6.71 9.85 -0.72
C PHE A 104 6.99 11.35 -0.79
N GLY A 105 6.17 12.18 -0.13
CA GLY A 105 6.25 13.63 -0.27
C GLY A 105 6.32 14.41 1.03
N GLY A 106 6.93 15.59 0.98
CA GLY A 106 6.93 16.59 2.04
C GLY A 106 6.09 17.80 1.64
N TYR A 107 5.18 18.22 2.52
CA TYR A 107 4.15 19.23 2.28
C TYR A 107 4.22 20.36 3.30
N SER A 108 3.79 21.55 2.90
CA SER A 108 3.65 22.70 3.79
C SER A 108 2.43 23.55 3.43
N ARG A 109 1.75 24.08 4.43
CA ARG A 109 0.73 25.13 4.27
C ARG A 109 1.30 26.55 4.42
N LYS A 110 2.52 26.64 4.99
CA LYS A 110 3.12 27.92 5.36
C LYS A 110 4.15 28.42 4.33
N TYR A 111 4.86 27.47 3.68
CA TYR A 111 5.98 27.77 2.79
C TYR A 111 5.74 27.18 1.42
N LYS A 112 6.35 27.79 0.40
CA LYS A 112 6.24 27.37 -1.01
C LYS A 112 7.46 26.65 -1.52
N SER A 113 8.55 26.67 -0.75
CA SER A 113 9.79 25.94 -1.07
C SER A 113 10.53 25.55 0.20
N LEU A 114 11.39 24.52 0.10
CA LEU A 114 12.25 24.10 1.22
C LEU A 114 13.25 25.18 1.64
N ALA A 115 13.62 26.07 0.70
CA ALA A 115 14.54 27.20 0.99
C ALA A 115 13.93 28.20 1.99
N GLU A 116 12.62 28.37 1.98
CA GLU A 116 11.89 29.29 2.86
C GLU A 116 11.74 28.78 4.30
N LEU A 117 12.03 27.49 4.55
CA LEU A 117 11.94 26.95 5.90
C LEU A 117 12.89 27.72 6.85
N PRO A 118 12.38 28.25 7.97
CA PRO A 118 13.22 28.96 8.95
C PRO A 118 14.14 28.02 9.74
N ASP A 119 15.14 28.58 10.37
CA ASP A 119 15.91 27.86 11.37
C ASP A 119 14.99 27.47 12.53
N GLY A 120 15.13 26.22 13.00
CA GLY A 120 14.29 25.64 14.03
C GLY A 120 12.89 25.23 13.56
N ALA A 121 12.65 25.15 12.22
CA ALA A 121 11.38 24.69 11.66
C ALA A 121 10.96 23.33 12.24
N THR A 122 9.67 23.19 12.51
CA THR A 122 9.08 21.94 12.98
C THR A 122 8.73 21.04 11.80
N VAL A 123 9.27 19.84 11.79
CA VAL A 123 9.07 18.81 10.74
C VAL A 123 8.35 17.62 11.35
N ALA A 124 7.15 17.30 10.86
CA ALA A 124 6.46 16.07 11.21
C ALA A 124 6.89 14.93 10.28
N ILE A 125 7.11 13.75 10.86
CA ILE A 125 7.51 12.53 10.14
C ILE A 125 6.75 11.32 10.69
N PRO A 126 6.60 10.23 9.92
CA PRO A 126 6.08 8.97 10.43
C PRO A 126 6.89 8.42 11.61
N ASN A 127 6.23 7.73 12.53
CA ASN A 127 6.89 7.04 13.66
C ASN A 127 7.11 5.55 13.40
N GLU A 128 6.64 4.99 12.30
CA GLU A 128 6.95 3.62 11.90
C GLU A 128 8.36 3.56 11.32
N GLY A 129 9.22 2.71 11.87
CA GLY A 129 10.66 2.72 11.65
C GLY A 129 11.11 2.86 10.19
N SER A 130 10.53 2.08 9.26
CA SER A 130 10.87 2.17 7.84
C SER A 130 10.37 3.46 7.18
N ASN A 131 9.21 3.98 7.58
CA ASN A 131 8.68 5.25 7.05
C ASN A 131 9.41 6.44 7.65
N SER A 132 9.81 6.39 8.94
CA SER A 132 10.69 7.40 9.56
C SER A 132 12.02 7.49 8.81
N GLY A 133 12.68 6.35 8.59
CA GLY A 133 13.94 6.30 7.84
C GLY A 133 13.79 6.83 6.41
N ARG A 134 12.72 6.45 5.72
CA ARG A 134 12.38 6.92 4.37
C ARG A 134 12.22 8.46 4.34
N ALA A 135 11.52 9.03 5.32
CA ALA A 135 11.36 10.48 5.45
C ALA A 135 12.71 11.20 5.62
N LEU A 136 13.58 10.68 6.51
CA LEU A 136 14.89 11.25 6.75
C LEU A 136 15.82 11.12 5.54
N LEU A 137 15.76 10.01 4.81
CA LEU A 137 16.50 9.83 3.55
C LEU A 137 16.05 10.82 2.48
N LEU A 138 14.74 11.10 2.38
CA LEU A 138 14.22 12.11 1.47
C LEU A 138 14.70 13.51 1.83
N LEU A 139 14.71 13.88 3.11
CA LEU A 139 15.21 15.16 3.59
C LEU A 139 16.72 15.29 3.39
N GLN A 140 17.49 14.20 3.56
CA GLN A 140 18.91 14.15 3.23
C GLN A 140 19.15 14.37 1.73
N LYS A 141 18.40 13.69 0.86
CA LYS A 141 18.47 13.88 -0.59
C LYS A 141 18.16 15.33 -0.98
N ALA A 142 17.25 15.98 -0.27
CA ALA A 142 16.90 17.39 -0.45
C ALA A 142 17.96 18.37 0.15
N GLY A 143 19.02 17.88 0.78
CA GLY A 143 20.09 18.71 1.34
C GLY A 143 19.76 19.39 2.67
N LEU A 144 18.67 19.00 3.34
CA LEU A 144 18.24 19.60 4.60
C LEU A 144 18.97 19.05 5.84
N LEU A 145 19.50 17.84 5.75
CA LEU A 145 20.23 17.16 6.81
C LEU A 145 21.24 16.15 6.24
N LYS A 146 22.11 15.61 7.09
CA LYS A 146 22.90 14.41 6.78
C LYS A 146 22.73 13.38 7.88
N LEU A 147 22.60 12.12 7.49
CA LEU A 147 22.56 10.97 8.39
C LEU A 147 23.99 10.45 8.67
N LYS A 148 24.20 9.84 9.84
CA LYS A 148 25.46 9.15 10.18
C LYS A 148 25.76 8.01 9.21
N ASP A 149 24.74 7.23 8.86
CA ASP A 149 24.78 6.28 7.75
C ASP A 149 23.79 6.77 6.68
N PRO A 150 24.29 7.21 5.49
CA PRO A 150 23.46 7.81 4.46
C PRO A 150 22.48 6.83 3.78
N ASN A 151 22.59 5.53 4.05
CA ASN A 151 21.76 4.48 3.48
C ASN A 151 20.87 3.78 4.51
N ASN A 152 20.83 4.25 5.76
CA ASN A 152 20.03 3.60 6.80
C ASN A 152 18.52 3.81 6.58
N ALA A 153 17.86 2.79 6.03
CA ALA A 153 16.41 2.80 5.80
C ALA A 153 15.57 2.75 7.10
N LEU A 154 16.20 2.53 8.25
CA LEU A 154 15.56 2.54 9.58
C LEU A 154 16.10 3.70 10.46
N ALA A 155 16.63 4.74 9.83
CA ALA A 155 17.14 5.90 10.55
C ALA A 155 16.04 6.58 11.38
N THR A 156 16.44 7.11 12.50
CA THR A 156 15.63 7.92 13.41
C THR A 156 16.23 9.33 13.52
N PRO A 157 15.55 10.32 14.09
CA PRO A 157 16.14 11.64 14.31
C PRO A 157 17.44 11.63 15.12
N LYS A 158 17.71 10.57 15.92
CA LYS A 158 19.00 10.38 16.66
C LYS A 158 20.16 10.03 15.75
N ASP A 159 19.88 9.59 14.54
CA ASP A 159 20.89 9.22 13.53
C ASP A 159 21.28 10.39 12.62
N ILE A 160 20.76 11.58 12.87
CA ILE A 160 21.14 12.80 12.16
C ILE A 160 22.55 13.23 12.63
N ALA A 161 23.47 13.36 11.66
CA ALA A 161 24.85 13.84 11.89
C ALA A 161 24.95 15.35 11.71
N GLU A 162 24.29 15.92 10.70
CA GLU A 162 24.27 17.36 10.43
C GLU A 162 22.82 17.84 10.25
N ASN A 163 22.48 18.93 10.91
CA ASN A 163 21.16 19.58 10.85
C ASN A 163 21.34 21.10 10.82
N PRO A 164 21.78 21.66 9.69
CA PRO A 164 22.20 23.05 9.59
C PRO A 164 21.09 24.07 9.90
N LYS A 165 19.83 23.72 9.65
CA LYS A 165 18.66 24.57 9.97
C LYS A 165 18.08 24.28 11.37
N ASN A 166 18.71 23.45 12.19
CA ASN A 166 18.21 23.07 13.51
C ASN A 166 16.74 22.58 13.49
N LEU A 167 16.35 21.82 12.47
CA LEU A 167 15.00 21.28 12.29
C LEU A 167 14.59 20.48 13.53
N LYS A 168 13.35 20.66 13.97
CA LYS A 168 12.76 19.98 15.13
C LYS A 168 11.78 18.92 14.66
N PHE A 169 12.06 17.66 14.95
CA PHE A 169 11.26 16.54 14.49
C PHE A 169 10.13 16.20 15.46
N LYS A 170 8.92 15.95 14.91
CA LYS A 170 7.78 15.36 15.59
C LYS A 170 7.45 14.04 14.89
N GLU A 171 7.55 12.93 15.63
CA GLU A 171 7.24 11.59 15.13
C GLU A 171 5.79 11.25 15.48
N LEU A 172 4.96 10.97 14.48
CA LEU A 172 3.53 10.69 14.60
C LEU A 172 3.16 9.45 13.79
N GLU A 173 2.08 8.78 14.15
CA GLU A 173 1.49 7.76 13.29
C GLU A 173 1.16 8.35 11.92
N SER A 174 1.48 7.64 10.84
CA SER A 174 1.30 8.12 9.46
C SER A 174 -0.12 8.61 9.17
N ALA A 175 -1.14 7.96 9.74
CA ALA A 175 -2.54 8.36 9.60
C ALA A 175 -2.89 9.73 10.22
N LEU A 176 -2.05 10.23 11.13
CA LEU A 176 -2.27 11.52 11.82
C LEU A 176 -1.57 12.69 11.12
N LEU A 177 -0.56 12.43 10.28
CA LEU A 177 0.25 13.46 9.64
C LEU A 177 -0.60 14.49 8.87
N PRO A 178 -1.54 14.12 7.99
CA PRO A 178 -2.35 15.11 7.29
C PRO A 178 -3.13 16.06 8.19
N ARG A 179 -3.43 15.63 9.43
CA ARG A 179 -4.22 16.43 10.39
C ARG A 179 -3.40 17.50 11.10
N VAL A 180 -2.07 17.37 11.07
CA VAL A 180 -1.16 18.34 11.70
C VAL A 180 -0.48 19.26 10.69
N LEU A 181 -0.81 19.13 9.41
CA LEU A 181 -0.20 19.90 8.31
C LEU A 181 -0.25 21.42 8.53
N ASP A 182 -1.33 21.95 9.10
CA ASP A 182 -1.45 23.38 9.42
C ASP A 182 -0.66 23.80 10.66
N GLN A 183 -0.23 22.84 11.49
CA GLN A 183 0.43 23.10 12.78
C GLN A 183 1.97 23.04 12.69
N VAL A 184 2.51 22.41 11.65
CA VAL A 184 3.94 22.22 11.43
C VAL A 184 4.46 23.07 10.26
N ASP A 185 5.75 23.13 10.09
CA ASP A 185 6.36 23.89 9.00
C ASP A 185 6.60 23.01 7.77
N LEU A 186 6.88 21.73 7.97
CA LEU A 186 6.96 20.71 6.93
C LEU A 186 6.39 19.39 7.46
N ASP A 187 5.65 18.68 6.63
CA ASP A 187 5.01 17.40 6.99
C ASP A 187 5.33 16.33 5.93
N LEU A 188 5.97 15.25 6.35
CA LEU A 188 6.37 14.13 5.49
C LEU A 188 5.25 13.08 5.49
N ILE A 189 4.41 13.09 4.45
CA ILE A 189 3.17 12.30 4.39
C ILE A 189 3.27 11.21 3.33
N ASN A 190 2.91 9.97 3.70
CA ASN A 190 2.75 8.88 2.75
C ASN A 190 1.66 9.21 1.72
N THR A 191 1.89 8.87 0.46
CA THR A 191 1.04 9.33 -0.65
C THR A 191 -0.40 8.89 -0.55
N ASN A 192 -0.69 7.68 -0.05
CA ASN A 192 -2.07 7.26 0.18
C ASN A 192 -2.81 8.21 1.12
N TYR A 193 -2.21 8.61 2.25
CA TYR A 193 -2.80 9.58 3.18
C TYR A 193 -2.84 11.00 2.61
N ALA A 194 -1.85 11.38 1.81
CA ALA A 194 -1.88 12.66 1.10
C ALA A 194 -3.08 12.72 0.13
N LEU A 195 -3.31 11.66 -0.65
CA LEU A 195 -4.46 11.55 -1.56
C LEU A 195 -5.80 11.56 -0.82
N GLU A 196 -5.92 10.86 0.32
CA GLU A 196 -7.11 10.90 1.17
C GLU A 196 -7.39 12.31 1.70
N ALA A 197 -6.33 13.07 2.04
CA ALA A 197 -6.39 14.47 2.44
C ALA A 197 -6.56 15.45 1.26
N LYS A 198 -6.78 14.94 0.03
CA LYS A 198 -6.93 15.73 -1.22
C LYS A 198 -5.70 16.56 -1.59
N LEU A 199 -4.53 16.17 -1.14
CA LEU A 199 -3.26 16.69 -1.62
C LEU A 199 -2.89 15.98 -2.93
N ASN A 200 -2.32 16.75 -3.86
CA ASN A 200 -1.76 16.19 -5.09
C ASN A 200 -0.22 16.15 -4.96
N PRO A 201 0.41 14.98 -4.80
CA PRO A 201 1.86 14.89 -4.61
C PRO A 201 2.67 15.63 -5.67
N ALA A 202 2.27 15.55 -6.96
CA ALA A 202 2.99 16.19 -8.06
C ALA A 202 2.86 17.72 -8.08
N LYS A 203 1.87 18.30 -7.39
CA LYS A 203 1.59 19.75 -7.41
C LYS A 203 1.87 20.41 -6.07
N ASP A 204 1.55 19.70 -4.96
CA ASP A 204 1.51 20.30 -3.64
C ASP A 204 2.74 19.96 -2.79
N ALA A 205 3.52 18.93 -3.17
CA ALA A 205 4.72 18.57 -2.44
C ALA A 205 5.87 19.58 -2.72
N LEU A 206 6.53 20.00 -1.65
CA LEU A 206 7.77 20.79 -1.73
C LEU A 206 9.00 19.92 -2.04
N VAL A 207 8.92 18.66 -1.67
CA VAL A 207 9.88 17.60 -1.98
C VAL A 207 9.13 16.31 -2.23
N LEU A 208 9.52 15.58 -3.26
CA LEU A 208 8.90 14.33 -3.67
C LEU A 208 9.98 13.31 -4.05
N GLU A 209 9.79 12.06 -3.68
CA GLU A 209 10.61 10.95 -4.17
C GLU A 209 10.53 10.81 -5.69
N ASP A 210 11.55 10.21 -6.28
CA ASP A 210 11.54 9.82 -7.69
C ASP A 210 10.55 8.67 -7.94
N ARG A 211 10.08 8.58 -9.18
CA ARG A 211 9.11 7.55 -9.61
C ARG A 211 9.69 6.14 -9.67
N ASP A 212 11.00 6.02 -9.75
CA ASP A 212 11.77 4.77 -9.74
C ASP A 212 12.20 4.37 -8.32
N SER A 213 11.50 4.88 -7.31
CA SER A 213 11.69 4.56 -5.89
C SER A 213 11.60 3.04 -5.64
N PRO A 214 12.47 2.48 -4.77
CA PRO A 214 12.46 1.04 -4.44
C PRO A 214 11.26 0.63 -3.57
N TYR A 215 10.45 1.58 -3.14
CA TYR A 215 9.32 1.35 -2.24
C TYR A 215 8.06 0.92 -2.99
N VAL A 216 8.14 -0.24 -3.65
CA VAL A 216 6.99 -0.87 -4.30
C VAL A 216 5.99 -1.33 -3.26
N ASN A 217 4.69 -1.12 -3.52
CA ASN A 217 3.59 -1.66 -2.74
C ASN A 217 3.22 -3.06 -3.23
N TYR A 218 3.11 -4.00 -2.28
CA TYR A 218 2.93 -5.42 -2.55
C TYR A 218 1.58 -5.95 -2.07
N LEU A 219 1.04 -6.91 -2.80
CA LEU A 219 0.14 -7.90 -2.23
C LEU A 219 0.95 -8.79 -1.30
N VAL A 220 0.46 -8.97 -0.09
CA VAL A 220 1.13 -9.74 0.98
C VAL A 220 0.20 -10.81 1.51
N ALA A 221 0.73 -11.99 1.79
CA ALA A 221 -0.01 -13.12 2.33
C ALA A 221 0.81 -13.91 3.36
N ARG A 222 0.26 -14.98 3.89
CA ARG A 222 1.00 -15.93 4.71
C ARG A 222 1.75 -16.93 3.83
N PRO A 223 2.84 -17.54 4.32
CA PRO A 223 3.54 -18.61 3.60
C PRO A 223 2.65 -19.80 3.25
N ASP A 224 1.66 -20.11 4.10
CA ASP A 224 0.77 -21.28 3.93
C ASP A 224 -0.28 -21.09 2.84
N ASN A 225 -0.61 -19.86 2.42
CA ASN A 225 -1.64 -19.59 1.41
C ASN A 225 -1.18 -18.79 0.20
N LYS A 226 0.06 -18.26 0.18
CA LYS A 226 0.57 -17.37 -0.87
C LYS A 226 0.44 -17.94 -2.30
N ASP A 227 0.43 -19.26 -2.44
CA ASP A 227 0.38 -19.96 -3.72
C ASP A 227 -1.03 -20.51 -4.03
N SER A 228 -2.08 -20.13 -3.28
CA SER A 228 -3.46 -20.53 -3.53
C SER A 228 -3.96 -20.04 -4.90
N ASP A 229 -4.90 -20.75 -5.50
CA ASP A 229 -5.43 -20.40 -6.83
C ASP A 229 -6.11 -19.02 -6.81
N ALA A 230 -6.84 -18.69 -5.73
CA ALA A 230 -7.45 -17.37 -5.57
C ALA A 230 -6.41 -16.24 -5.52
N LEU A 231 -5.28 -16.42 -4.81
CA LEU A 231 -4.20 -15.41 -4.75
C LEU A 231 -3.43 -15.31 -6.07
N LYS A 232 -3.26 -16.41 -6.81
CA LYS A 232 -2.69 -16.36 -8.16
C LYS A 232 -3.56 -15.55 -9.12
N LYS A 233 -4.88 -15.77 -9.10
CA LYS A 233 -5.85 -14.99 -9.90
C LYS A 233 -5.83 -13.51 -9.50
N LEU A 234 -5.84 -13.22 -8.19
CA LEU A 234 -5.73 -11.86 -7.69
C LEU A 234 -4.43 -11.19 -8.14
N SER A 235 -3.29 -11.88 -8.06
CA SER A 235 -1.99 -11.35 -8.51
C SER A 235 -1.99 -11.03 -10.01
N ALA A 236 -2.53 -11.92 -10.84
CA ALA A 236 -2.65 -11.69 -12.28
C ALA A 236 -3.56 -10.49 -12.60
N ALA A 237 -4.68 -10.37 -11.89
CA ALA A 237 -5.60 -9.24 -12.05
C ALA A 237 -4.96 -7.90 -11.63
N LEU A 238 -4.21 -7.88 -10.50
CA LEU A 238 -3.52 -6.68 -10.00
C LEU A 238 -2.41 -6.18 -10.93
N THR A 239 -1.83 -7.05 -11.76
CA THR A 239 -0.76 -6.70 -12.72
C THR A 239 -1.27 -6.70 -14.17
N SER A 240 -2.57 -6.53 -14.36
CA SER A 240 -3.19 -6.51 -15.69
C SER A 240 -3.01 -5.16 -16.39
N PRO A 241 -3.10 -5.12 -17.74
CA PRO A 241 -3.14 -3.87 -18.50
C PRO A 241 -4.27 -2.92 -18.07
N GLU A 242 -5.41 -3.45 -17.59
CA GLU A 242 -6.52 -2.68 -17.08
C GLU A 242 -6.14 -1.88 -15.83
N VAL A 243 -5.45 -2.51 -14.87
CA VAL A 243 -4.95 -1.87 -13.66
C VAL A 243 -3.90 -0.82 -14.00
N LYS A 244 -2.97 -1.14 -14.92
CA LYS A 244 -1.98 -0.17 -15.40
C LYS A 244 -2.63 1.10 -15.94
N ALA A 245 -3.56 0.95 -16.88
CA ALA A 245 -4.27 2.07 -17.49
C ALA A 245 -5.08 2.88 -16.45
N PHE A 246 -5.70 2.19 -15.49
CA PHE A 246 -6.43 2.83 -14.40
C PHE A 246 -5.52 3.69 -13.52
N ILE A 247 -4.39 3.14 -13.09
CA ILE A 247 -3.40 3.85 -12.25
C ILE A 247 -2.90 5.10 -12.99
N GLU A 248 -2.45 4.95 -14.23
CA GLU A 248 -1.91 6.04 -15.04
C GLU A 248 -2.93 7.17 -15.26
N LYS A 249 -4.18 6.80 -15.56
CA LYS A 249 -5.26 7.75 -15.81
C LYS A 249 -5.75 8.45 -14.54
N LYS A 250 -5.98 7.68 -13.48
CA LYS A 250 -6.63 8.19 -12.27
C LYS A 250 -5.70 9.01 -11.40
N TYR A 251 -4.47 8.53 -11.21
CA TYR A 251 -3.53 9.15 -10.26
C TYR A 251 -2.50 10.06 -10.95
N ALA A 252 -2.44 10.08 -12.29
CA ALA A 252 -1.66 11.03 -13.08
C ALA A 252 -0.20 11.23 -12.58
N GLY A 253 0.44 10.13 -12.17
CA GLY A 253 1.83 10.11 -11.68
C GLY A 253 2.01 10.26 -10.17
N ALA A 254 0.93 10.50 -9.40
CA ALA A 254 0.98 10.38 -7.93
C ALA A 254 1.13 8.91 -7.48
N VAL A 255 0.65 7.99 -8.30
CA VAL A 255 0.85 6.54 -8.16
C VAL A 255 1.37 6.02 -9.50
N VAL A 256 2.36 5.13 -9.50
CA VAL A 256 3.05 4.65 -10.69
C VAL A 256 3.00 3.12 -10.73
N PRO A 257 2.56 2.48 -11.84
CA PRO A 257 2.64 1.03 -11.98
C PRO A 257 4.08 0.52 -11.81
N ALA A 258 4.26 -0.64 -11.16
CA ALA A 258 5.56 -1.27 -10.93
C ALA A 258 5.72 -2.61 -11.67
N PHE A 259 4.96 -2.83 -12.76
CA PHE A 259 4.97 -4.04 -13.57
C PHE A 259 4.83 -3.72 -15.06
#